data_4e6c794aa2aad6bf9b8effabf35e7316
#
_entry.id   4e6c794aa2aad6bf9b8effabf35e7316
#
_cell.length_a   1.000
_cell.length_b   1.000
_cell.length_c   1.000
_cell.angle_alpha   90.00
_cell.angle_beta   90.00
_cell.angle_gamma   90.00
#
_symmetry.space_group_name_H-M   'P 1'
#
loop_
_entity.id
_entity.type
_entity.pdbx_description
1 polymer ?
#
loop_
_entity_poly.entity_id
_entity_poly.type
_entity_poly.pdbx_seq_one_letter_code
_entity_poly.pdbx_strand_id
1 'polypeptide(L)'
;MATTALRYSVRPMVPGDIPQVSDIERESFPSMWPQTTYKKELRNRLARYLVMLEDGSYVESAAEGDGERGSVGPSAPWRRAVRRILRLEPDPPPTRELIVGFVGLWLMVGEGHIVTIAVREARRRRGLGESLFIAAIELAMEHRQHLVTLECRASNLAAITMYEKYGFKRVGVRRRYYTDDNEDAVVMTTPSILTAAYRERFDSLKESFRQRWGQPPPSPEPL
;
A
#
# COMPACT_ATOMS: atom_id res chain seq x y z
N MET A 1 7.20 30.55 -11.73
CA MET A 1 6.79 29.20 -12.18
C MET A 1 6.18 28.50 -10.98
N ALA A 2 4.89 28.21 -11.00
CA ALA A 2 4.23 27.50 -9.90
C ALA A 2 4.70 26.04 -9.94
N THR A 3 5.46 25.62 -8.94
CA THR A 3 5.80 24.23 -8.72
C THR A 3 4.49 23.52 -8.38
N THR A 4 3.94 22.78 -9.31
CA THR A 4 2.78 21.92 -9.02
C THR A 4 3.25 20.90 -7.99
N ALA A 5 2.81 21.09 -6.75
CA ALA A 5 3.09 20.12 -5.69
C ALA A 5 2.48 18.78 -6.13
N LEU A 6 3.31 17.73 -6.21
CA LEU A 6 2.86 16.37 -6.47
C LEU A 6 1.80 16.04 -5.42
N ARG A 7 0.62 15.69 -5.87
CA ARG A 7 -0.46 15.23 -5.00
C ARG A 7 -0.45 13.72 -4.97
N TYR A 8 -0.82 13.17 -3.84
CA TYR A 8 -0.95 11.74 -3.65
C TYR A 8 -2.34 11.45 -3.11
N SER A 9 -2.95 10.38 -3.59
CA SER A 9 -4.23 9.89 -3.10
C SER A 9 -4.11 8.45 -2.62
N VAL A 10 -4.99 8.04 -1.70
CA VAL A 10 -5.03 6.66 -1.19
C VAL A 10 -6.41 6.09 -1.45
N ARG A 11 -6.45 4.86 -1.95
CA ARG A 11 -7.69 4.12 -2.17
C ARG A 11 -7.52 2.63 -1.85
N PRO A 12 -8.63 1.90 -1.68
CA PRO A 12 -8.57 0.45 -1.61
C PRO A 12 -7.89 -0.16 -2.84
N MET A 13 -7.10 -1.20 -2.60
CA MET A 13 -6.44 -1.98 -3.64
C MET A 13 -7.45 -2.81 -4.42
N VAL A 14 -7.35 -2.81 -5.73
CA VAL A 14 -8.16 -3.64 -6.63
C VAL A 14 -7.28 -4.67 -7.35
N PRO A 15 -7.86 -5.76 -7.92
CA PRO A 15 -7.07 -6.81 -8.59
C PRO A 15 -6.12 -6.28 -9.67
N GLY A 16 -6.50 -5.21 -10.37
CA GLY A 16 -5.67 -4.59 -11.40
C GLY A 16 -4.38 -3.94 -10.88
N ASP A 17 -4.28 -3.70 -9.57
CA ASP A 17 -3.10 -3.09 -8.94
C ASP A 17 -2.00 -4.10 -8.63
N ILE A 18 -2.34 -5.40 -8.62
CA ILE A 18 -1.44 -6.48 -8.20
C ILE A 18 -0.07 -6.41 -8.87
N PRO A 19 0.06 -6.18 -10.19
CA PRO A 19 1.38 -6.12 -10.82
C PRO A 19 2.27 -5.05 -10.20
N GLN A 20 1.77 -3.81 -10.04
CA GLN A 20 2.54 -2.71 -9.48
C GLN A 20 2.85 -2.91 -7.99
N VAL A 21 1.90 -3.45 -7.22
CA VAL A 21 2.11 -3.76 -5.79
C VAL A 21 3.15 -4.85 -5.61
N SER A 22 3.13 -5.90 -6.45
CA SER A 22 4.16 -6.97 -6.43
C SER A 22 5.53 -6.44 -6.81
N ASP A 23 5.62 -5.45 -7.72
CA ASP A 23 6.90 -4.81 -8.05
C ASP A 23 7.44 -4.02 -6.85
N ILE A 24 6.59 -3.25 -6.16
CA ILE A 24 6.98 -2.50 -4.94
C ILE A 24 7.42 -3.47 -3.83
N GLU A 25 6.70 -4.57 -3.65
CA GLU A 25 7.07 -5.62 -2.69
C GLU A 25 8.47 -6.17 -2.99
N ARG A 26 8.75 -6.50 -4.24
CA ARG A 26 10.06 -7.01 -4.69
C ARG A 26 11.17 -5.99 -4.51
N GLU A 27 10.91 -4.70 -4.79
CA GLU A 27 11.85 -3.60 -4.56
C GLU A 27 12.16 -3.39 -3.07
N SER A 28 11.19 -3.67 -2.19
CA SER A 28 11.27 -3.31 -0.78
C SER A 28 11.73 -4.45 0.12
N PHE A 29 11.53 -5.69 -0.31
CA PHE A 29 11.85 -6.88 0.49
C PHE A 29 12.78 -7.81 -0.30
N PRO A 30 13.85 -8.27 0.33
CA PRO A 30 14.80 -9.17 -0.32
C PRO A 30 14.16 -10.44 -0.87
N SER A 31 14.83 -11.07 -1.83
CA SER A 31 14.35 -12.20 -2.65
C SER A 31 13.95 -13.46 -1.88
N MET A 32 14.29 -13.56 -0.60
CA MET A 32 13.97 -14.73 0.25
C MET A 32 12.60 -14.63 0.92
N TRP A 33 11.88 -13.50 0.82
CA TRP A 33 10.54 -13.36 1.32
C TRP A 33 9.55 -14.05 0.38
N PRO A 34 8.69 -14.97 0.86
CA PRO A 34 7.69 -15.57 -0.01
C PRO A 34 6.74 -14.48 -0.51
N GLN A 35 6.64 -14.35 -1.84
CA GLN A 35 5.78 -13.34 -2.45
C GLN A 35 4.33 -13.50 -1.99
N THR A 36 3.73 -12.38 -1.61
CA THR A 36 2.35 -12.34 -1.16
C THR A 36 1.40 -12.75 -2.29
N THR A 37 0.51 -13.69 -2.00
CA THR A 37 -0.55 -14.06 -2.96
C THR A 37 -1.70 -13.06 -2.88
N TYR A 38 -1.53 -11.84 -3.42
CA TYR A 38 -2.51 -10.76 -3.36
C TYR A 38 -3.90 -11.15 -3.85
N LYS A 39 -4.03 -12.04 -4.85
CA LYS A 39 -5.33 -12.57 -5.29
C LYS A 39 -6.10 -13.29 -4.18
N LYS A 40 -5.40 -13.96 -3.24
CA LYS A 40 -6.01 -14.58 -2.06
C LYS A 40 -6.32 -13.54 -1.00
N GLU A 41 -5.38 -12.62 -0.76
CA GLU A 41 -5.54 -11.54 0.23
C GLU A 41 -6.75 -10.65 -0.10
N LEU A 42 -6.96 -10.26 -1.35
CA LEU A 42 -8.12 -9.45 -1.76
C LEU A 42 -9.47 -10.19 -1.63
N ARG A 43 -9.46 -11.52 -1.49
CA ARG A 43 -10.66 -12.33 -1.19
C ARG A 43 -10.83 -12.61 0.31
N ASN A 44 -9.81 -12.33 1.10
CA ASN A 44 -9.83 -12.53 2.54
C ASN A 44 -10.64 -11.42 3.21
N ARG A 45 -11.75 -11.77 3.87
CA ARG A 45 -12.63 -10.82 4.55
C ARG A 45 -11.94 -10.05 5.68
N LEU A 46 -10.87 -10.58 6.24
CA LEU A 46 -10.09 -9.94 7.28
C LEU A 46 -9.02 -9.00 6.73
N ALA A 47 -8.62 -9.16 5.47
CA ALA A 47 -7.56 -8.35 4.87
C ALA A 47 -8.11 -7.05 4.27
N ARG A 48 -7.36 -5.99 4.46
CA ARG A 48 -7.57 -4.68 3.84
C ARG A 48 -6.24 -4.18 3.30
N TYR A 49 -6.24 -3.85 2.02
CA TYR A 49 -5.07 -3.28 1.36
C TYR A 49 -5.40 -1.92 0.79
N LEU A 50 -4.53 -0.95 1.03
CA LEU A 50 -4.60 0.39 0.47
C LEU A 50 -3.41 0.61 -0.45
N VAL A 51 -3.64 1.30 -1.56
CA VAL A 51 -2.59 1.76 -2.48
C VAL A 51 -2.53 3.27 -2.49
N MET A 52 -1.32 3.81 -2.64
CA MET A 52 -1.06 5.23 -2.79
C MET A 52 -0.70 5.53 -4.24
N LEU A 53 -1.42 6.46 -4.82
CA LEU A 53 -1.29 6.92 -6.20
C LEU A 53 -0.52 8.23 -6.26
N GLU A 54 0.25 8.44 -7.31
CA GLU A 54 0.84 9.73 -7.64
C GLU A 54 -0.04 10.39 -8.70
N ASP A 55 -0.77 11.44 -8.34
CA ASP A 55 -1.75 12.11 -9.20
C ASP A 55 -1.08 12.63 -10.48
N GLY A 56 -1.73 12.35 -11.61
CA GLY A 56 -1.24 12.76 -12.92
C GLY A 56 -0.08 11.94 -13.49
N SER A 57 0.35 10.90 -12.78
CA SER A 57 1.38 9.95 -13.24
C SER A 57 0.74 8.63 -13.67
N TYR A 58 1.14 8.12 -14.83
CA TYR A 58 0.59 6.89 -15.41
C TYR A 58 1.70 5.96 -15.86
N VAL A 59 1.43 4.66 -15.82
CA VAL A 59 2.30 3.60 -16.36
C VAL A 59 1.58 2.87 -17.49
N GLU A 60 2.32 2.43 -18.48
CA GLU A 60 1.79 1.54 -19.50
C GLU A 60 1.37 0.22 -18.84
N SER A 61 0.11 -0.17 -19.03
CA SER A 61 -0.36 -1.48 -18.60
C SER A 61 0.27 -2.52 -19.52
N ALA A 62 1.09 -3.41 -18.96
CA ALA A 62 1.46 -4.62 -19.68
C ALA A 62 0.16 -5.34 -20.09
N ALA A 63 -0.03 -5.59 -21.39
CA ALA A 63 -1.15 -6.38 -21.86
C ALA A 63 -1.13 -7.70 -21.08
N GLU A 64 -2.18 -8.01 -20.32
CA GLU A 64 -2.32 -9.31 -19.67
C GLU A 64 -2.24 -10.36 -20.76
N GLY A 65 -1.16 -11.12 -20.77
CA GLY A 65 -1.02 -12.26 -21.64
C GLY A 65 -2.13 -13.26 -21.27
N ASP A 66 -3.02 -13.52 -22.22
CA ASP A 66 -4.14 -14.43 -22.13
C ASP A 66 -3.73 -15.77 -21.50
N GLY A 67 -4.11 -15.95 -20.27
CA GLY A 67 -3.98 -17.20 -19.50
C GLY A 67 -5.33 -17.70 -18.99
N GLU A 68 -6.42 -17.58 -19.77
CA GLU A 68 -7.64 -18.38 -19.54
C GLU A 68 -8.29 -18.69 -20.89
N ARG A 69 -8.22 -19.98 -21.26
CA ARG A 69 -9.00 -20.55 -22.34
C ARG A 69 -10.47 -20.57 -21.90
N GLY A 70 -11.24 -19.58 -22.36
CA GLY A 70 -12.68 -19.53 -22.15
C GLY A 70 -13.33 -18.71 -23.25
N SER A 71 -13.95 -19.39 -24.24
CA SER A 71 -14.82 -18.90 -25.30
C SER A 71 -14.25 -17.81 -26.21
N VAL A 72 -13.67 -18.25 -27.30
CA VAL A 72 -13.32 -17.47 -28.48
C VAL A 72 -14.59 -16.97 -29.15
N GLY A 73 -14.97 -15.70 -28.88
CA GLY A 73 -15.66 -14.92 -29.87
C GLY A 73 -14.62 -14.52 -30.94
N PRO A 74 -14.93 -14.57 -32.24
CA PRO A 74 -13.94 -14.32 -33.27
C PRO A 74 -13.46 -12.88 -33.18
N SER A 75 -12.23 -12.71 -32.68
CA SER A 75 -11.47 -11.46 -32.82
C SER A 75 -11.20 -11.35 -34.33
N ALA A 76 -12.10 -10.65 -35.00
CA ALA A 76 -12.16 -10.64 -36.45
C ALA A 76 -10.85 -10.10 -37.02
N PRO A 77 -10.05 -10.91 -37.73
CA PRO A 77 -8.76 -10.51 -38.32
C PRO A 77 -8.88 -9.31 -39.27
N TRP A 78 -10.08 -9.05 -39.77
CA TRP A 78 -10.40 -7.91 -40.59
C TRP A 78 -10.24 -6.56 -39.87
N ARG A 79 -10.47 -6.46 -38.55
CA ARG A 79 -10.27 -5.21 -37.80
C ARG A 79 -8.82 -4.76 -37.83
N ARG A 80 -7.87 -5.70 -37.73
CA ARG A 80 -6.43 -5.41 -37.86
C ARG A 80 -6.07 -5.01 -39.29
N ALA A 81 -6.66 -5.68 -40.28
CA ALA A 81 -6.46 -5.39 -41.69
C ALA A 81 -6.99 -3.99 -42.08
N VAL A 82 -8.20 -3.62 -41.64
CA VAL A 82 -8.80 -2.33 -41.88
C VAL A 82 -7.98 -1.18 -41.24
N ARG A 83 -7.52 -1.34 -40.00
CA ARG A 83 -6.66 -0.34 -39.36
C ARG A 83 -5.33 -0.14 -40.10
N ARG A 84 -4.72 -1.23 -40.59
CA ARG A 84 -3.48 -1.15 -41.39
C ARG A 84 -3.69 -0.43 -42.74
N ILE A 85 -4.84 -0.63 -43.37
CA ILE A 85 -5.20 0.02 -44.62
C ILE A 85 -5.47 1.52 -44.41
N LEU A 86 -6.12 1.89 -43.32
CA LEU A 86 -6.47 3.29 -43.02
C LEU A 86 -5.33 4.08 -42.34
N ARG A 87 -4.15 3.49 -42.15
CA ARG A 87 -3.00 4.10 -41.41
C ARG A 87 -3.41 4.74 -40.08
N LEU A 88 -4.38 4.17 -39.39
CA LEU A 88 -4.74 4.62 -38.05
C LEU A 88 -3.62 4.22 -37.08
N GLU A 89 -3.15 5.18 -36.32
CA GLU A 89 -2.22 4.96 -35.22
C GLU A 89 -2.76 3.86 -34.31
N PRO A 90 -1.92 2.95 -33.77
CA PRO A 90 -2.36 2.00 -32.74
C PRO A 90 -2.94 2.78 -31.57
N ASP A 91 -4.02 2.27 -30.97
CA ASP A 91 -4.52 2.86 -29.75
C ASP A 91 -3.36 2.91 -28.74
N PRO A 92 -3.17 4.04 -28.04
CA PRO A 92 -2.19 4.09 -26.98
C PRO A 92 -2.44 2.94 -26.00
N PRO A 93 -1.41 2.31 -25.46
CA PRO A 93 -1.59 1.24 -24.49
C PRO A 93 -2.45 1.76 -23.33
N PRO A 94 -3.31 0.93 -22.74
CA PRO A 94 -4.07 1.34 -21.59
C PRO A 94 -3.12 1.79 -20.48
N THR A 95 -3.28 3.03 -20.03
CA THR A 95 -2.47 3.59 -18.95
C THR A 95 -3.17 3.37 -17.62
N ARG A 96 -2.40 3.06 -16.59
CA ARG A 96 -2.90 2.95 -15.22
C ARG A 96 -2.19 4.00 -14.37
N GLU A 97 -2.88 4.49 -13.36
CA GLU A 97 -2.30 5.40 -12.37
C GLU A 97 -1.05 4.77 -11.73
N LEU A 98 -0.02 5.59 -11.52
CA LEU A 98 1.22 5.12 -10.92
C LEU A 98 1.02 4.89 -9.42
N ILE A 99 1.15 3.65 -8.99
CA ILE A 99 1.16 3.27 -7.57
C ILE A 99 2.59 3.46 -7.04
N VAL A 100 2.72 4.28 -5.99
CA VAL A 100 4.01 4.62 -5.37
C VAL A 100 4.23 3.96 -4.02
N GLY A 101 3.20 3.36 -3.44
CA GLY A 101 3.30 2.64 -2.18
C GLY A 101 2.00 1.91 -1.86
N PHE A 102 2.05 1.07 -0.84
CA PHE A 102 0.89 0.34 -0.35
C PHE A 102 1.04 -0.05 1.12
N VAL A 103 -0.08 -0.38 1.75
CA VAL A 103 -0.14 -0.94 3.10
C VAL A 103 -1.20 -2.03 3.14
N GLY A 104 -0.92 -3.11 3.86
CA GLY A 104 -1.84 -4.20 4.12
C GLY A 104 -2.10 -4.37 5.61
N LEU A 105 -3.37 -4.55 5.98
CA LEU A 105 -3.83 -4.84 7.33
C LEU A 105 -4.68 -6.10 7.34
N TRP A 106 -4.56 -6.86 8.43
CA TRP A 106 -5.56 -7.84 8.82
C TRP A 106 -6.37 -7.30 10.00
N LEU A 107 -7.69 -7.32 9.86
CA LEU A 107 -8.64 -6.89 10.89
C LEU A 107 -9.14 -8.12 11.63
N MET A 108 -8.52 -8.41 12.75
CA MET A 108 -8.89 -9.50 13.66
C MET A 108 -9.84 -8.98 14.74
N VAL A 109 -10.28 -9.85 15.65
CA VAL A 109 -11.17 -9.43 16.74
C VAL A 109 -10.41 -8.51 17.70
N GLY A 110 -10.70 -7.21 17.62
CA GLY A 110 -10.10 -6.19 18.49
C GLY A 110 -8.69 -5.73 18.08
N GLU A 111 -8.11 -6.29 17.02
CA GLU A 111 -6.73 -6.01 16.60
C GLU A 111 -6.63 -5.73 15.11
N GLY A 112 -6.05 -4.59 14.75
CA GLY A 112 -5.59 -4.30 13.40
C GLY A 112 -4.10 -4.66 13.28
N HIS A 113 -3.77 -5.69 12.50
CA HIS A 113 -2.39 -6.12 12.31
C HIS A 113 -1.85 -5.60 10.97
N ILE A 114 -0.86 -4.70 11.00
CA ILE A 114 -0.18 -4.23 9.79
C ILE A 114 0.80 -5.33 9.35
N VAL A 115 0.43 -6.02 8.26
CA VAL A 115 1.22 -7.14 7.73
C VAL A 115 2.32 -6.70 6.76
N THR A 116 2.14 -5.55 6.12
CA THR A 116 3.11 -5.00 5.16
C THR A 116 2.88 -3.51 4.95
N ILE A 117 3.96 -2.77 4.75
CA ILE A 117 3.95 -1.37 4.33
C ILE A 117 5.19 -1.10 3.50
N ALA A 118 5.03 -0.57 2.30
CA ALA A 118 6.15 -0.29 1.42
C ALA A 118 5.90 0.93 0.52
N VAL A 119 6.99 1.61 0.16
CA VAL A 119 7.02 2.74 -0.77
C VAL A 119 8.13 2.48 -1.78
N ARG A 120 7.85 2.74 -3.07
CA ARG A 120 8.86 2.66 -4.13
C ARG A 120 10.14 3.39 -3.74
N GLU A 121 11.28 2.78 -4.01
CA GLU A 121 12.57 3.32 -3.60
C GLU A 121 12.76 4.77 -4.08
N ALA A 122 12.46 5.05 -5.34
CA ALA A 122 12.57 6.38 -5.94
C ALA A 122 11.62 7.43 -5.32
N ARG A 123 10.67 7.03 -4.47
CA ARG A 123 9.70 7.90 -3.82
C ARG A 123 9.84 7.96 -2.29
N ARG A 124 10.83 7.26 -1.72
CA ARG A 124 11.12 7.29 -0.27
C ARG A 124 11.56 8.69 0.20
N ARG A 125 11.55 8.91 1.50
CA ARG A 125 11.97 10.16 2.18
C ARG A 125 11.12 11.41 1.83
N ARG A 126 9.88 11.18 1.40
CA ARG A 126 8.88 12.23 1.06
C ARG A 126 7.65 12.18 1.96
N GLY A 127 7.70 11.51 3.11
CA GLY A 127 6.56 11.35 4.02
C GLY A 127 5.53 10.28 3.60
N LEU A 128 5.69 9.62 2.43
CA LEU A 128 4.66 8.72 1.89
C LEU A 128 4.44 7.48 2.76
N GLY A 129 5.49 6.92 3.34
CA GLY A 129 5.37 5.80 4.28
C GLY A 129 4.61 6.20 5.55
N GLU A 130 4.86 7.39 6.07
CA GLU A 130 4.12 7.94 7.21
C GLU A 130 2.66 8.21 6.87
N SER A 131 2.37 8.70 5.67
CA SER A 131 1.00 8.91 5.18
C SER A 131 0.22 7.59 5.07
N LEU A 132 0.81 6.54 4.49
CA LEU A 132 0.21 5.18 4.45
C LEU A 132 -0.02 4.62 5.85
N PHE A 133 0.90 4.88 6.78
CA PHE A 133 0.79 4.44 8.16
C PHE A 133 -0.37 5.16 8.89
N ILE A 134 -0.54 6.45 8.67
CA ILE A 134 -1.69 7.21 9.16
C ILE A 134 -2.99 6.60 8.64
N ALA A 135 -3.09 6.36 7.33
CA ALA A 135 -4.27 5.77 6.71
C ALA A 135 -4.59 4.36 7.27
N ALA A 136 -3.56 3.56 7.59
CA ALA A 136 -3.73 2.26 8.21
C ALA A 136 -4.33 2.35 9.63
N ILE A 137 -3.86 3.31 10.44
CA ILE A 137 -4.40 3.53 11.80
C ILE A 137 -5.85 4.04 11.71
N GLU A 138 -6.14 4.96 10.80
CA GLU A 138 -7.51 5.47 10.57
C GLU A 138 -8.45 4.33 10.18
N LEU A 139 -8.04 3.47 9.24
CA LEU A 139 -8.81 2.30 8.83
C LEU A 139 -9.06 1.34 10.01
N ALA A 140 -8.07 1.12 10.87
CA ALA A 140 -8.26 0.31 12.08
C ALA A 140 -9.27 0.96 13.05
N MET A 141 -9.24 2.29 13.21
CA MET A 141 -10.22 3.03 14.03
C MET A 141 -11.64 2.95 13.45
N GLU A 142 -11.82 3.10 12.14
CA GLU A 142 -13.09 2.97 11.43
C GLU A 142 -13.71 1.59 11.66
N HIS A 143 -12.88 0.55 11.61
CA HIS A 143 -13.28 -0.83 11.91
C HIS A 143 -13.33 -1.15 13.40
N ARG A 144 -13.27 -0.14 14.29
CA ARG A 144 -13.38 -0.25 15.75
C ARG A 144 -12.39 -1.25 16.37
N GLN A 145 -11.19 -1.35 15.82
CA GLN A 145 -10.14 -2.13 16.42
C GLN A 145 -9.67 -1.47 17.72
N HIS A 146 -9.35 -2.28 18.74
CA HIS A 146 -8.90 -1.74 20.01
C HIS A 146 -7.43 -1.31 19.97
N LEU A 147 -6.61 -2.02 19.24
CA LEU A 147 -5.17 -1.75 19.12
C LEU A 147 -4.68 -2.06 17.70
N VAL A 148 -3.48 -1.57 17.40
CA VAL A 148 -2.77 -1.89 16.16
C VAL A 148 -1.44 -2.52 16.51
N THR A 149 -1.09 -3.62 15.82
CA THR A 149 0.19 -4.33 15.97
C THR A 149 0.95 -4.41 14.65
N LEU A 150 2.24 -4.64 14.75
CA LEU A 150 3.11 -4.91 13.60
C LEU A 150 4.40 -5.62 14.05
N GLU A 151 5.09 -6.23 13.09
CA GLU A 151 6.47 -6.64 13.17
C GLU A 151 7.34 -5.80 12.25
N CYS A 152 8.54 -5.43 12.71
CA CYS A 152 9.53 -4.79 11.85
C CYS A 152 10.94 -5.28 12.18
N ARG A 153 11.85 -5.20 11.20
CA ARG A 153 13.27 -5.53 11.39
C ARG A 153 13.85 -4.72 12.55
N ALA A 154 14.61 -5.37 13.42
CA ALA A 154 15.25 -4.71 14.56
C ALA A 154 16.23 -3.61 14.12
N SER A 155 16.84 -3.75 12.93
CA SER A 155 17.72 -2.76 12.32
C SER A 155 17.00 -1.55 11.71
N ASN A 156 15.68 -1.64 11.45
CA ASN A 156 14.92 -0.56 10.80
C ASN A 156 14.56 0.56 11.81
N LEU A 157 15.60 1.23 12.31
CA LEU A 157 15.44 2.29 13.32
C LEU A 157 14.53 3.43 12.85
N ALA A 158 14.56 3.75 11.55
CA ALA A 158 13.71 4.81 10.98
C ALA A 158 12.22 4.47 11.10
N ALA A 159 11.84 3.23 10.79
CA ALA A 159 10.46 2.77 10.92
C ALA A 159 10.06 2.67 12.40
N ILE A 160 10.92 2.11 13.25
CA ILE A 160 10.68 1.99 14.69
C ILE A 160 10.42 3.38 15.30
N THR A 161 11.26 4.38 15.01
CA THR A 161 11.08 5.76 15.49
C THR A 161 9.76 6.36 15.02
N MET A 162 9.37 6.09 13.76
CA MET A 162 8.07 6.51 13.24
C MET A 162 6.92 5.85 14.02
N TYR A 163 6.98 4.54 14.27
CA TYR A 163 5.95 3.83 15.02
C TYR A 163 5.85 4.31 16.47
N GLU A 164 6.99 4.53 17.14
CA GLU A 164 7.04 5.08 18.51
C GLU A 164 6.39 6.48 18.58
N LYS A 165 6.60 7.32 17.56
CA LYS A 165 5.92 8.64 17.41
C LYS A 165 4.40 8.49 17.51
N TYR A 166 3.81 7.49 16.87
CA TYR A 166 2.37 7.19 16.86
C TYR A 166 1.90 6.34 18.06
N GLY A 167 2.75 6.18 19.08
CA GLY A 167 2.39 5.57 20.35
C GLY A 167 2.59 4.06 20.41
N PHE A 168 3.20 3.46 19.38
CA PHE A 168 3.58 2.05 19.45
C PHE A 168 4.70 1.83 20.49
N LYS A 169 4.60 0.72 21.20
CA LYS A 169 5.60 0.27 22.17
C LYS A 169 6.11 -1.11 21.77
N ARG A 170 7.38 -1.36 22.01
CA ARG A 170 7.97 -2.68 21.83
C ARG A 170 7.41 -3.61 22.91
N VAL A 171 6.79 -4.71 22.50
CA VAL A 171 6.16 -5.69 23.40
C VAL A 171 6.79 -7.08 23.32
N GLY A 172 7.63 -7.32 22.32
CA GLY A 172 8.31 -8.60 22.14
C GLY A 172 9.32 -8.58 21.01
N VAL A 173 9.99 -9.72 20.85
CA VAL A 173 10.94 -10.00 19.79
C VAL A 173 10.66 -11.39 19.24
N ARG A 174 10.52 -11.51 17.93
CA ARG A 174 10.49 -12.80 17.23
C ARG A 174 11.89 -13.11 16.71
N ARG A 175 12.55 -14.08 17.31
CA ARG A 175 13.91 -14.47 16.93
C ARG A 175 13.96 -15.05 15.52
N ARG A 176 14.95 -14.60 14.71
CA ARG A 176 15.20 -15.09 13.35
C ARG A 176 13.94 -15.08 12.46
N TYR A 177 13.13 -14.05 12.62
CA TYR A 177 11.85 -13.94 11.92
C TYR A 177 12.02 -13.75 10.41
N TYR A 178 12.99 -12.92 10.02
CA TYR A 178 13.31 -12.68 8.62
C TYR A 178 14.29 -13.75 8.14
N THR A 179 13.84 -14.62 7.23
CA THR A 179 14.56 -15.82 6.81
C THR A 179 15.67 -15.55 5.80
N ASP A 180 15.71 -14.36 5.22
CA ASP A 180 16.73 -13.94 4.25
C ASP A 180 18.10 -13.69 4.92
N ASP A 181 18.13 -13.17 6.13
CA ASP A 181 19.34 -12.84 6.87
C ASP A 181 19.31 -13.28 8.35
N ASN A 182 18.26 -14.01 8.76
CA ASN A 182 18.01 -14.44 10.13
C ASN A 182 17.87 -13.28 11.13
N GLU A 183 17.49 -12.09 10.65
CA GLU A 183 17.28 -10.95 11.52
C GLU A 183 16.05 -11.15 12.42
N ASP A 184 16.12 -10.64 13.64
CA ASP A 184 15.00 -10.61 14.58
C ASP A 184 13.97 -9.55 14.16
N ALA A 185 12.69 -9.82 14.41
CA ALA A 185 11.65 -8.81 14.34
C ALA A 185 11.31 -8.26 15.72
N VAL A 186 11.20 -6.94 15.82
CA VAL A 186 10.58 -6.28 16.98
C VAL A 186 9.09 -6.28 16.78
N VAL A 187 8.34 -6.80 17.77
CA VAL A 187 6.88 -6.73 17.81
C VAL A 187 6.48 -5.45 18.52
N MET A 188 5.67 -4.63 17.86
CA MET A 188 5.22 -3.36 18.41
C MET A 188 3.70 -3.28 18.41
N THR A 189 3.13 -2.64 19.44
CA THR A 189 1.68 -2.45 19.58
C THR A 189 1.34 -1.10 20.18
N THR A 190 0.16 -0.57 19.84
CA THR A 190 -0.39 0.63 20.46
C THR A 190 -1.10 0.30 21.78
N PRO A 191 -1.34 1.29 22.65
CA PRO A 191 -2.44 1.22 23.61
C PRO A 191 -3.77 1.22 22.85
N SER A 192 -4.90 1.22 23.59
CA SER A 192 -6.20 1.31 22.92
C SER A 192 -6.32 2.59 22.08
N ILE A 193 -6.51 2.40 20.76
CA ILE A 193 -6.67 3.50 19.79
C ILE A 193 -8.06 4.13 19.85
N LEU A 194 -9.00 3.55 20.61
CA LEU A 194 -10.36 4.06 20.75
C LEU A 194 -10.50 5.07 21.89
N THR A 195 -9.48 5.23 22.74
CA THR A 195 -9.52 6.20 23.84
C THR A 195 -9.45 7.64 23.33
N ALA A 196 -10.14 8.56 24.03
CA ALA A 196 -10.09 9.98 23.68
C ALA A 196 -8.64 10.52 23.66
N ALA A 197 -7.85 10.17 24.68
CA ALA A 197 -6.45 10.61 24.78
C ALA A 197 -5.58 10.14 23.59
N TYR A 198 -5.79 8.91 23.08
CA TYR A 198 -5.06 8.45 21.91
C TYR A 198 -5.51 9.21 20.66
N ARG A 199 -6.82 9.40 20.46
CA ARG A 199 -7.38 10.13 19.30
C ARG A 199 -6.90 11.57 19.25
N GLU A 200 -6.94 12.29 20.36
CA GLU A 200 -6.46 13.67 20.45
C GLU A 200 -4.97 13.76 20.07
N ARG A 201 -4.14 12.86 20.61
CA ARG A 201 -2.73 12.78 20.23
C ARG A 201 -2.54 12.46 18.76
N PHE A 202 -3.28 11.50 18.24
CA PHE A 202 -3.20 11.09 16.83
C PHE A 202 -3.60 12.23 15.90
N ASP A 203 -4.66 12.97 16.21
CA ASP A 203 -5.11 14.13 15.44
C ASP A 203 -4.07 15.26 15.46
N SER A 204 -3.43 15.51 16.59
CA SER A 204 -2.32 16.46 16.69
C SER A 204 -1.11 16.05 15.82
N LEU A 205 -0.80 14.76 15.77
CA LEU A 205 0.27 14.23 14.90
C LEU A 205 -0.08 14.32 13.42
N LYS A 206 -1.33 14.07 13.05
CA LYS A 206 -1.81 14.28 11.67
C LYS A 206 -1.70 15.74 11.26
N GLU A 207 -2.06 16.65 12.13
CA GLU A 207 -1.93 18.08 11.84
C GLU A 207 -0.47 18.49 11.66
N SER A 208 0.44 18.02 12.52
CA SER A 208 1.88 18.22 12.36
C SER A 208 2.42 17.63 11.05
N PHE A 209 1.88 16.49 10.63
CA PHE A 209 2.19 15.87 9.34
C PHE A 209 1.72 16.75 8.17
N ARG A 210 0.47 17.27 8.23
CA ARG A 210 -0.09 18.19 7.22
C ARG A 210 0.74 19.44 7.05
N GLN A 211 1.17 20.03 8.15
CA GLN A 211 2.01 21.24 8.12
C GLN A 211 3.37 20.98 7.47
N ARG A 212 3.94 19.80 7.67
CA ARG A 212 5.27 19.44 7.14
C ARG A 212 5.24 18.98 5.68
N TRP A 213 4.23 18.20 5.27
CA TRP A 213 4.23 17.48 3.99
C TRP A 213 3.05 17.83 3.06
N GLY A 214 2.14 18.65 3.51
CA GLY A 214 0.86 18.88 2.88
C GLY A 214 -0.24 17.95 3.45
N GLN A 215 -1.45 17.99 2.88
CA GLN A 215 -2.54 17.14 3.37
C GLN A 215 -2.20 15.67 3.17
N PRO A 216 -2.40 14.82 4.21
CA PRO A 216 -2.40 13.39 3.97
C PRO A 216 -3.52 13.05 2.99
N PRO A 217 -3.33 12.02 2.16
CA PRO A 217 -4.39 11.58 1.27
C PRO A 217 -5.65 11.26 2.09
N PRO A 218 -6.85 11.54 1.54
CA PRO A 218 -8.09 11.23 2.22
C PRO A 218 -8.15 9.74 2.56
N SER A 219 -8.67 9.43 3.75
CA SER A 219 -8.99 8.05 4.10
C SER A 219 -9.95 7.48 3.05
N PRO A 220 -9.76 6.23 2.62
CA PRO A 220 -10.67 5.61 1.68
C PRO A 220 -12.07 5.58 2.29
N GLU A 221 -13.10 5.88 1.49
CA GLU A 221 -14.48 5.74 1.92
C GLU A 221 -14.72 4.31 2.44
N PRO A 222 -15.47 4.14 3.53
CA PRO A 222 -15.77 2.82 4.06
C PRO A 222 -16.49 1.99 2.99
N LEU A 223 -16.00 0.77 2.77
CA LEU A 223 -16.54 -0.22 1.83
C LEU A 223 -17.83 -0.84 2.38
#